data_8a02aa606a94266e98ffa871b8452834
#
_entry.id   8a02aa606a94266e98ffa871b8452834
#
_cell.length_a   1.000
_cell.length_b   1.000
_cell.length_c   1.000
_cell.angle_alpha   90.00
_cell.angle_beta   90.00
_cell.angle_gamma   90.00
#
_symmetry.space_group_name_H-M   'P 1'
#
loop_
_entity.id
_entity.type
_entity.pdbx_description
1 polymer ?
#
loop_
_entity_poly.entity_id
_entity_poly.type
_entity_poly.pdbx_seq_one_letter_code
_entity_poly.pdbx_strand_id
1 'polypeptide(L)'
;MFCRQPISGRDKPEEVRGGMLHVNQTKTLSTVVVPLRTDAKKILINKYNMRMPQVSNPNFNYYIKEVVKLAGIDEKIKITHKRGNKIIEEIRPKHDWIMSHTCRRSFCTNEFLDRTPTNLIMAISGHKTEKAFRRYIKADQVQKAHMIQKLWENKPGL
;
A
#
# COMPACT_ATOMS: atom_id res chain seq x y z
N MET A 1 -1.83 3.66 3.35
CA MET A 1 -2.50 3.61 4.66
C MET A 1 -1.97 2.37 5.38
N PHE A 2 -1.22 2.58 6.44
CA PHE A 2 -0.57 1.49 7.18
C PHE A 2 -1.44 1.14 8.38
N CYS A 3 -2.10 -0.02 8.36
CA CYS A 3 -2.78 -0.54 9.53
C CYS A 3 -1.79 -1.32 10.38
N ARG A 4 -1.57 -0.87 11.61
CA ARG A 4 -0.80 -1.57 12.62
C ARG A 4 -1.71 -2.30 13.60
N GLN A 5 -1.27 -3.47 14.06
CA GLN A 5 -1.82 -4.10 15.26
C GLN A 5 -1.44 -3.26 16.49
N PRO A 6 -2.31 -3.13 17.49
CA PRO A 6 -1.95 -2.53 18.75
C PRO A 6 -0.93 -3.44 19.45
N ILE A 7 0.25 -2.91 19.71
CA ILE A 7 1.25 -3.56 20.56
C ILE A 7 1.06 -2.99 21.95
N SER A 8 1.02 -3.88 22.92
CA SER A 8 0.89 -3.57 24.34
C SER A 8 1.84 -2.47 24.81
N GLY A 9 1.26 -1.40 25.27
CA GLY A 9 1.68 -0.71 26.49
C GLY A 9 2.92 0.17 26.52
N ARG A 10 3.62 0.54 25.42
CA ARG A 10 4.76 1.50 25.49
C ARG A 10 5.08 2.29 24.21
N ASP A 11 4.34 2.15 23.16
CA ASP A 11 4.63 2.90 21.94
C ASP A 11 3.86 4.22 21.93
N LYS A 12 4.60 5.33 21.86
CA LYS A 12 4.02 6.66 21.64
C LYS A 12 3.11 6.60 20.42
N PRO A 13 1.93 7.22 20.47
CA PRO A 13 1.01 7.21 19.36
C PRO A 13 1.70 7.76 18.10
N GLU A 14 1.32 7.21 16.95
CA GLU A 14 1.68 7.76 15.65
C GLU A 14 1.36 9.25 15.65
N GLU A 15 2.36 10.08 15.43
CA GLU A 15 2.23 11.51 15.63
C GLU A 15 2.19 12.24 14.30
N VAL A 16 1.17 13.06 14.11
CA VAL A 16 1.08 13.94 12.93
C VAL A 16 1.69 15.28 13.29
N ARG A 17 2.82 15.60 12.66
CA ARG A 17 3.53 16.87 12.83
C ARG A 17 3.76 17.54 11.48
N GLY A 18 3.45 18.81 11.35
CA GLY A 18 3.72 19.57 10.11
C GLY A 18 3.07 18.99 8.84
N GLY A 19 1.95 18.27 8.96
CA GLY A 19 1.31 17.61 7.82
C GLY A 19 1.94 16.29 7.41
N MET A 20 2.86 15.75 8.20
CA MET A 20 3.52 14.47 8.01
C MET A 20 3.17 13.51 9.15
N LEU A 21 2.98 12.24 8.80
CA LEU A 21 2.74 11.16 9.75
C LEU A 21 4.06 10.47 10.08
N HIS A 22 4.45 10.49 11.35
CA HIS A 22 5.61 9.80 11.86
C HIS A 22 5.20 8.43 12.41
N VAL A 23 5.76 7.35 11.84
CA VAL A 23 5.42 5.97 12.20
C VAL A 23 6.67 5.24 12.66
N ASN A 24 6.68 4.79 13.91
CA ASN A 24 7.74 3.93 14.42
C ASN A 24 7.47 2.48 14.06
N GLN A 25 8.36 1.88 13.30
CA GLN A 25 8.24 0.46 12.90
C GLN A 25 8.83 -0.43 14.00
N THR A 26 8.00 -1.24 14.67
CA THR A 26 8.44 -2.17 15.72
C THR A 26 9.42 -3.24 15.24
N LYS A 27 9.23 -3.77 14.04
CA LYS A 27 10.11 -4.84 13.51
C LYS A 27 11.49 -4.37 13.10
N THR A 28 11.64 -3.11 12.75
CA THR A 28 12.89 -2.56 12.18
C THR A 28 13.49 -1.46 13.04
N LEU A 29 12.81 -1.07 14.12
CA LEU A 29 13.16 0.04 15.03
C LEU A 29 13.49 1.34 14.28
N SER A 30 12.93 1.51 13.08
CA SER A 30 13.13 2.69 12.23
C SER A 30 11.88 3.55 12.20
N THR A 31 12.05 4.86 12.17
CA THR A 31 10.95 5.81 11.96
C THR A 31 10.76 6.01 10.47
N VAL A 32 9.52 5.90 10.01
CA VAL A 32 9.10 6.24 8.65
C VAL A 32 8.27 7.51 8.71
N VAL A 33 8.58 8.46 7.86
CA VAL A 33 7.84 9.72 7.73
C VAL A 33 7.04 9.69 6.44
N VAL A 34 5.73 9.83 6.56
CA VAL A 34 4.80 9.73 5.41
C VAL A 34 4.09 11.07 5.23
N PRO A 35 4.22 11.73 4.06
CA PRO A 35 3.48 12.93 3.78
C PRO A 35 1.99 12.60 3.67
N LEU A 36 1.13 13.41 4.30
CA LEU A 36 -0.31 13.25 4.23
C LEU A 36 -0.85 13.92 2.96
N ARG A 37 -1.53 13.15 2.12
CA ARG A 37 -2.30 13.70 0.99
C ARG A 37 -3.41 14.60 1.52
N THR A 38 -3.79 15.60 0.75
CA THR A 38 -4.78 16.62 1.12
C THR A 38 -6.08 16.01 1.65
N ASP A 39 -6.59 14.96 0.99
CA ASP A 39 -7.84 14.31 1.41
C ASP A 39 -7.69 13.56 2.73
N ALA A 40 -6.57 12.87 2.94
CA ALA A 40 -6.27 12.21 4.21
C ALA A 40 -6.15 13.25 5.35
N LYS A 41 -5.51 14.40 5.09
CA LYS A 41 -5.40 15.49 6.04
C LYS A 41 -6.77 16.07 6.41
N LYS A 42 -7.64 16.31 5.42
CA LYS A 42 -9.03 16.78 5.67
C LYS A 42 -9.80 15.79 6.55
N ILE A 43 -9.71 14.48 6.26
CA ILE A 43 -10.39 13.45 7.07
C ILE A 43 -9.86 13.44 8.51
N LEU A 44 -8.53 13.51 8.69
CA LEU A 44 -7.91 13.52 10.02
C LEU A 44 -8.31 14.76 10.84
N ILE A 45 -8.39 15.94 10.21
CA ILE A 45 -8.85 17.17 10.87
C ILE A 45 -10.31 17.02 11.26
N ASN A 46 -11.18 16.70 10.30
CA ASN A 46 -12.62 16.81 10.49
C ASN A 46 -13.21 15.68 11.35
N LYS A 47 -12.63 14.47 11.31
CA LYS A 47 -13.18 13.31 12.02
C LYS A 47 -12.36 12.87 13.25
N TYR A 48 -11.08 13.14 13.26
CA TYR A 48 -10.18 12.50 14.24
C TYR A 48 -9.31 13.49 15.01
N ASN A 49 -9.55 14.81 14.91
CA ASN A 49 -8.76 15.85 15.59
C ASN A 49 -7.25 15.61 15.45
N MET A 50 -6.80 15.30 14.22
CA MET A 50 -5.39 14.96 13.89
C MET A 50 -4.84 13.71 14.60
N ARG A 51 -5.69 12.88 15.21
CA ARG A 51 -5.29 11.60 15.78
C ARG A 51 -5.49 10.48 14.76
N MET A 52 -4.56 9.54 14.69
CA MET A 52 -4.70 8.38 13.82
C MET A 52 -5.76 7.41 14.38
N PRO A 53 -6.78 7.03 13.59
CA PRO A 53 -7.75 6.03 14.02
C PRO A 53 -7.06 4.68 14.22
N GLN A 54 -7.32 4.05 15.35
CA GLN A 54 -6.81 2.70 15.61
C GLN A 54 -7.81 1.67 15.11
N VAL A 55 -7.39 0.91 14.09
CA VAL A 55 -8.18 -0.17 13.51
C VAL A 55 -7.35 -1.45 13.56
N SER A 56 -7.90 -2.50 14.14
CA SER A 56 -7.24 -3.81 14.14
C SER A 56 -7.10 -4.35 12.72
N ASN A 57 -6.06 -5.15 12.46
CA ASN A 57 -5.84 -5.71 11.13
C ASN A 57 -7.01 -6.59 10.61
N PRO A 58 -7.67 -7.42 11.44
CA PRO A 58 -8.88 -8.14 11.02
C PRO A 58 -10.01 -7.20 10.58
N ASN A 59 -10.31 -6.18 11.38
CA ASN A 59 -11.36 -5.20 11.07
C ASN A 59 -11.02 -4.42 9.79
N PHE A 60 -9.76 -3.99 9.63
CA PHE A 60 -9.34 -3.34 8.39
C PHE A 60 -9.55 -4.25 7.18
N ASN A 61 -9.12 -5.52 7.26
CA ASN A 61 -9.29 -6.47 6.16
C ASN A 61 -10.77 -6.77 5.86
N TYR A 62 -11.63 -6.74 6.86
CA TYR A 62 -13.07 -6.86 6.66
C TYR A 62 -13.61 -5.63 5.90
N TYR A 63 -13.42 -4.43 6.43
CA TYR A 63 -13.98 -3.22 5.84
C TYR A 63 -13.40 -2.86 4.47
N ILE A 64 -12.13 -3.15 4.19
CA ILE A 64 -11.56 -2.87 2.89
C ILE A 64 -12.22 -3.72 1.78
N LYS A 65 -12.64 -4.95 2.08
CA LYS A 65 -13.39 -5.79 1.14
C LYS A 65 -14.76 -5.19 0.84
N GLU A 66 -15.46 -4.71 1.86
CA GLU A 66 -16.77 -4.05 1.69
C GLU A 66 -16.62 -2.77 0.83
N VAL A 67 -15.62 -1.95 1.11
CA VAL A 67 -15.35 -0.73 0.32
C VAL A 67 -15.05 -1.07 -1.13
N VAL A 68 -14.25 -2.10 -1.40
CA VAL A 68 -13.89 -2.52 -2.76
C VAL A 68 -15.08 -3.12 -3.49
N LYS A 69 -15.95 -3.85 -2.78
CA LYS A 69 -17.22 -4.35 -3.30
C LYS A 69 -18.17 -3.21 -3.68
N LEU A 70 -18.32 -2.21 -2.80
CA LEU A 70 -19.12 -1.01 -3.08
C LEU A 70 -18.59 -0.19 -4.26
N ALA A 71 -17.28 -0.25 -4.52
CA ALA A 71 -16.65 0.35 -5.70
C ALA A 71 -16.88 -0.45 -7.00
N GLY A 72 -17.66 -1.55 -6.97
CA GLY A 72 -17.98 -2.36 -8.13
C GLY A 72 -16.84 -3.29 -8.60
N ILE A 73 -15.84 -3.53 -7.75
CA ILE A 73 -14.72 -4.44 -8.08
C ILE A 73 -15.08 -5.85 -7.59
N ASP A 74 -15.98 -6.51 -8.32
CA ASP A 74 -16.55 -7.81 -7.94
C ASP A 74 -16.33 -8.92 -8.99
N GLU A 75 -15.55 -8.63 -10.05
CA GLU A 75 -15.21 -9.64 -11.07
C GLU A 75 -14.66 -10.92 -10.42
N LYS A 76 -15.11 -12.09 -10.89
CA LYS A 76 -14.60 -13.38 -10.43
C LYS A 76 -13.22 -13.63 -11.02
N ILE A 77 -12.24 -13.86 -10.17
CA ILE A 77 -10.87 -14.20 -10.55
C ILE A 77 -10.50 -15.58 -10.04
N LYS A 78 -9.77 -16.33 -10.87
CA LYS A 78 -9.19 -17.61 -10.50
C LYS A 78 -7.80 -17.37 -9.94
N ILE A 79 -7.58 -17.85 -8.71
CA ILE A 79 -6.26 -17.82 -8.09
C ILE A 79 -5.82 -19.26 -7.83
N THR A 80 -4.63 -19.56 -8.27
CA THR A 80 -3.98 -20.85 -8.04
C THR A 80 -2.89 -20.69 -6.99
N HIS A 81 -2.94 -21.46 -5.93
CA HIS A 81 -1.90 -21.48 -4.90
C HIS A 81 -1.53 -22.88 -4.48
N LYS A 82 -0.29 -23.04 -4.04
CA LYS A 82 0.23 -24.32 -3.56
C LYS A 82 0.10 -24.43 -2.05
N ARG A 83 -0.53 -25.52 -1.58
CA ARG A 83 -0.61 -25.86 -0.15
C ARG A 83 -0.01 -27.25 0.06
N GLY A 84 1.22 -27.30 0.54
CA GLY A 84 1.99 -28.54 0.56
C GLY A 84 2.26 -29.03 -0.87
N ASN A 85 1.93 -30.29 -1.17
CA ASN A 85 2.05 -30.87 -2.51
C ASN A 85 0.79 -30.73 -3.39
N LYS A 86 -0.28 -30.11 -2.88
CA LYS A 86 -1.53 -29.91 -3.61
C LYS A 86 -1.58 -28.53 -4.23
N ILE A 87 -2.02 -28.48 -5.49
CA ILE A 87 -2.38 -27.22 -6.17
C ILE A 87 -3.87 -27.00 -5.90
N ILE A 88 -4.19 -25.86 -5.30
CA ILE A 88 -5.56 -25.46 -4.99
C ILE A 88 -5.91 -24.30 -5.92
N GLU A 89 -7.03 -24.46 -6.61
CA GLU A 89 -7.61 -23.42 -7.46
C GLU A 89 -8.88 -22.91 -6.80
N GLU A 90 -8.96 -21.60 -6.59
CA GLU A 90 -10.12 -20.95 -6.01
C GLU A 90 -10.62 -19.85 -6.94
N ILE A 91 -11.92 -19.84 -7.19
CA ILE A 91 -12.59 -18.79 -7.93
C ILE A 91 -13.45 -18.00 -6.96
N ARG A 92 -13.11 -16.75 -6.73
CA ARG A 92 -13.84 -15.83 -5.85
C ARG A 92 -13.89 -14.43 -6.46
N PRO A 93 -14.83 -13.57 -6.01
CA PRO A 93 -14.82 -12.18 -6.39
C PRO A 93 -13.49 -11.51 -6.00
N LYS A 94 -13.03 -10.57 -6.81
CA LYS A 94 -11.74 -9.89 -6.62
C LYS A 94 -11.62 -9.17 -5.28
N HIS A 95 -12.73 -8.60 -4.77
CA HIS A 95 -12.75 -7.94 -3.47
C HIS A 95 -12.41 -8.90 -2.31
N ASP A 96 -12.71 -10.19 -2.40
CA ASP A 96 -12.38 -11.18 -1.35
C ASP A 96 -10.88 -11.38 -1.15
N TRP A 97 -10.09 -11.10 -2.17
CA TRP A 97 -8.63 -11.22 -2.15
C TRP A 97 -7.91 -9.96 -1.68
N ILE A 98 -8.65 -8.86 -1.49
CA ILE A 98 -8.09 -7.59 -1.04
C ILE A 98 -7.87 -7.60 0.47
N MET A 99 -6.67 -7.18 0.87
CA MET A 99 -6.26 -7.05 2.27
C MET A 99 -5.25 -5.91 2.44
N SER A 100 -4.87 -5.60 3.65
CA SER A 100 -3.90 -4.53 3.97
C SER A 100 -2.61 -4.63 3.14
N HIS A 101 -2.15 -5.85 2.88
CA HIS A 101 -0.96 -6.11 2.07
C HIS A 101 -1.16 -5.76 0.59
N THR A 102 -2.39 -5.93 0.08
CA THR A 102 -2.76 -5.52 -1.29
C THR A 102 -2.68 -4.01 -1.43
N CYS A 103 -3.16 -3.25 -0.45
CA CYS A 103 -3.06 -1.78 -0.45
C CYS A 103 -1.60 -1.31 -0.53
N ARG A 104 -0.71 -1.97 0.24
CA ARG A 104 0.73 -1.66 0.19
C ARG A 104 1.35 -1.98 -1.17
N ARG A 105 0.97 -3.10 -1.80
CA ARG A 105 1.43 -3.46 -3.15
C ARG A 105 0.94 -2.46 -4.19
N SER A 106 -0.34 -2.06 -4.12
CA SER A 106 -0.92 -1.07 -5.03
C SER A 106 -0.20 0.27 -4.90
N PHE A 107 0.06 0.75 -3.67
CA PHE A 107 0.85 1.95 -3.45
C PHE A 107 2.22 1.86 -4.13
N CYS A 108 3.00 0.82 -3.83
CA CYS A 108 4.35 0.66 -4.40
C CYS A 108 4.33 0.57 -5.94
N THR A 109 3.34 -0.15 -6.50
CA THR A 109 3.23 -0.32 -7.95
C THR A 109 2.81 0.98 -8.64
N ASN A 110 1.82 1.70 -8.10
CA ASN A 110 1.33 2.95 -8.69
C ASN A 110 2.42 4.04 -8.64
N GLU A 111 3.08 4.23 -7.49
CA GLU A 111 4.17 5.18 -7.39
C GLU A 111 5.33 4.84 -8.34
N PHE A 112 5.60 3.55 -8.54
CA PHE A 112 6.60 3.11 -9.52
C PHE A 112 6.18 3.45 -10.96
N LEU A 113 4.91 3.22 -11.31
CA LEU A 113 4.35 3.57 -12.63
C LEU A 113 4.30 5.09 -12.84
N ASP A 114 4.09 5.86 -11.79
CA ASP A 114 4.14 7.34 -11.78
C ASP A 114 5.58 7.89 -11.81
N ARG A 115 6.58 7.01 -11.95
CA ARG A 115 8.01 7.35 -12.03
C ARG A 115 8.56 8.00 -10.77
N THR A 116 7.93 7.83 -9.63
CA THR A 116 8.49 8.23 -8.35
C THR A 116 9.82 7.49 -8.12
N PRO A 117 10.90 8.18 -7.76
CA PRO A 117 12.19 7.54 -7.51
C PRO A 117 12.07 6.40 -6.48
N THR A 118 12.64 5.24 -6.82
CA THR A 118 12.51 4.00 -6.03
C THR A 118 12.93 4.17 -4.57
N ASN A 119 13.98 4.95 -4.31
CA ASN A 119 14.45 5.26 -2.95
C ASN A 119 13.41 6.02 -2.13
N LEU A 120 12.62 6.92 -2.73
CA LEU A 120 11.54 7.65 -2.06
C LEU A 120 10.37 6.74 -1.76
N ILE A 121 9.98 5.86 -2.71
CA ILE A 121 8.93 4.86 -2.47
C ILE A 121 9.35 3.92 -1.33
N MET A 122 10.60 3.49 -1.31
CA MET A 122 11.15 2.63 -0.25
C MET A 122 11.16 3.33 1.11
N ALA A 123 11.49 4.62 1.16
CA ALA A 123 11.49 5.42 2.38
C ALA A 123 10.09 5.47 3.01
N ILE A 124 9.04 5.76 2.20
CA ILE A 124 7.64 5.81 2.66
C ILE A 124 7.12 4.41 2.98
N SER A 125 7.42 3.42 2.14
CA SER A 125 6.93 2.05 2.33
C SER A 125 7.73 1.28 3.38
N GLY A 126 8.89 1.77 3.83
CA GLY A 126 9.72 1.16 4.87
C GLY A 126 10.42 -0.12 4.41
N HIS A 127 10.72 -0.27 3.12
CA HIS A 127 11.54 -1.37 2.62
C HIS A 127 13.03 -1.06 2.79
N LYS A 128 13.76 -1.97 3.43
CA LYS A 128 15.21 -1.81 3.67
C LYS A 128 16.08 -2.21 2.48
N THR A 129 15.59 -3.11 1.62
CA THR A 129 16.34 -3.61 0.48
C THR A 129 15.54 -3.52 -0.80
N GLU A 130 16.19 -3.19 -1.90
CA GLU A 130 15.58 -3.14 -3.22
C GLU A 130 15.03 -4.51 -3.66
N LYS A 131 15.72 -5.60 -3.33
CA LYS A 131 15.25 -6.97 -3.59
C LYS A 131 13.89 -7.25 -2.93
N ALA A 132 13.69 -6.79 -1.67
CA ALA A 132 12.41 -6.92 -0.98
C ALA A 132 11.34 -6.02 -1.61
N PHE A 133 11.71 -4.78 -1.98
CA PHE A 133 10.82 -3.83 -2.62
C PHE A 133 10.33 -4.33 -3.99
N ARG A 134 11.20 -4.83 -4.84
CA ARG A 134 10.85 -5.32 -6.19
C ARG A 134 9.78 -6.41 -6.20
N ARG A 135 9.62 -7.17 -5.11
CA ARG A 135 8.54 -8.16 -4.96
C ARG A 135 7.15 -7.52 -4.85
N TYR A 136 7.10 -6.24 -4.49
CA TYR A 136 5.86 -5.47 -4.36
C TYR A 136 5.43 -4.82 -5.66
N ILE A 137 6.35 -4.64 -6.62
CA ILE A 137 6.02 -4.11 -7.93
C ILE A 137 5.37 -5.20 -8.78
N LYS A 138 4.10 -4.99 -9.11
CA LYS A 138 3.27 -5.91 -9.90
C LYS A 138 2.90 -5.33 -11.28
N ALA A 139 3.71 -4.38 -11.77
CA ALA A 139 3.56 -3.86 -13.12
C ALA A 139 3.78 -4.98 -14.14
N ASP A 140 2.84 -5.13 -15.06
CA ASP A 140 2.95 -6.05 -16.19
C ASP A 140 3.89 -5.51 -17.28
N GLN A 141 4.12 -6.31 -18.33
CA GLN A 141 5.05 -5.93 -19.39
C GLN A 141 4.52 -4.77 -20.26
N VAL A 142 3.20 -4.70 -20.44
CA VAL A 142 2.55 -3.63 -21.21
C VAL A 142 2.69 -2.30 -20.47
N GLN A 143 2.42 -2.29 -19.17
CA GLN A 143 2.60 -1.10 -18.33
C GLN A 143 4.04 -0.60 -18.34
N LYS A 144 5.03 -1.51 -18.27
CA LYS A 144 6.45 -1.15 -18.38
C LYS A 144 6.80 -0.59 -19.76
N ALA A 145 6.25 -1.17 -20.84
CA ALA A 145 6.45 -0.66 -22.20
C ALA A 145 5.88 0.76 -22.36
N HIS A 146 4.68 1.03 -21.85
CA HIS A 146 4.11 2.38 -21.84
C HIS A 146 4.95 3.37 -21.03
N MET A 147 5.55 2.94 -19.90
CA MET A 147 6.48 3.81 -19.16
C MET A 147 7.68 4.21 -20.01
N ILE A 148 8.27 3.26 -20.73
CA ILE A 148 9.43 3.51 -21.62
C ILE A 148 9.02 4.43 -22.77
N GLN A 149 7.89 4.16 -23.42
CA GLN A 149 7.35 5.01 -24.49
C GLN A 149 7.20 6.45 -24.03
N LYS A 150 6.55 6.71 -22.91
CA LYS A 150 6.42 8.05 -22.33
C LYS A 150 7.76 8.71 -21.98
N LEU A 151 8.78 7.92 -21.64
CA LEU A 151 10.13 8.43 -21.40
C LEU A 151 10.79 8.89 -22.69
N TRP A 152 10.58 8.18 -23.79
CA TRP A 152 11.13 8.55 -25.09
C TRP A 152 10.45 9.78 -25.68
N GLU A 153 9.11 9.87 -25.56
CA GLU A 153 8.31 11.03 -26.00
C GLU A 153 8.73 12.32 -25.28
N ASN A 154 9.17 12.22 -24.01
CA ASN A 154 9.59 13.38 -23.21
C ASN A 154 11.11 13.66 -23.25
N LYS A 155 11.88 12.97 -24.09
CA LYS A 155 13.30 13.30 -24.31
C LYS A 155 13.40 14.42 -25.35
N PRO A 156 13.87 15.62 -25.00
CA PRO A 156 14.16 16.64 -26.00
C PRO A 156 15.33 16.15 -26.87
N GLY A 157 15.12 15.98 -28.18
CA GLY A 157 16.17 15.79 -29.14
C GLY A 157 16.54 14.35 -29.54
N LEU A 158 15.58 13.54 -29.93
CA LEU A 158 15.74 12.43 -30.87
C LEU A 158 14.89 12.71 -32.09
#